data_f0f90b3540191b5ac9a8f04b012488e4
#
_entry.id   f0f90b3540191b5ac9a8f04b012488e4
#
_cell.length_a   1.000
_cell.length_b   1.000
_cell.length_c   1.000
_cell.angle_alpha   90.00
_cell.angle_beta   90.00
_cell.angle_gamma   90.00
#
_symmetry.space_group_name_H-M   'P 1'
#
loop_
_entity.id
_entity.type
_entity.pdbx_description
1 polymer ?
#
loop_
_entity_poly.entity_id
_entity_poly.type
_entity_poly.pdbx_seq_one_letter_code
_entity_poly.pdbx_strand_id
1 'polypeptide(L)'
;RLFQKRMTYEQADILQYYLLCNESVKLAKVYDRTCDAVINYTGDREDVIRLLQEFHYQTVEVPADVLATSGREVNAQYQEKLFNKVVFHYARKWFLPYPLNACYTSVMSLKYIWKGIKCLWARKIEVPVLDATAIGVSVARGDFSTAGSVMFLLGIGEILEEWTHKKSVDDLARTMSLNVSKVWLKTEDQEVLVPASK
;
A
#
# COMPACT_ATOMS: atom_id res chain seq x y z
N ARG A 1 -10.75 11.42 -20.31
CA ARG A 1 -11.63 11.59 -19.15
C ARG A 1 -12.85 10.72 -19.31
N LEU A 2 -13.17 9.94 -18.27
CA LEU A 2 -14.40 9.16 -18.21
C LEU A 2 -15.55 10.09 -17.81
N PHE A 3 -16.75 9.86 -18.36
CA PHE A 3 -17.93 10.70 -18.05
C PHE A 3 -18.50 10.48 -16.64
N GLN A 4 -17.84 9.69 -15.83
CA GLN A 4 -18.25 9.35 -14.48
C GLN A 4 -17.67 10.36 -13.47
N LYS A 5 -18.50 10.89 -12.57
CA LYS A 5 -18.07 11.88 -11.56
C LYS A 5 -17.42 11.26 -10.33
N ARG A 6 -17.70 10.00 -10.04
CA ARG A 6 -17.13 9.23 -8.92
C ARG A 6 -16.94 7.78 -9.37
N MET A 7 -15.86 7.17 -8.94
CA MET A 7 -15.52 5.79 -9.23
C MET A 7 -15.11 5.10 -7.93
N THR A 8 -15.62 3.91 -7.67
CA THR A 8 -15.15 3.06 -6.56
C THR A 8 -13.84 2.39 -6.93
N TYR A 9 -13.10 1.90 -5.94
CA TYR A 9 -11.86 1.16 -6.20
C TYR A 9 -12.14 -0.08 -7.06
N GLU A 10 -13.20 -0.83 -6.75
CA GLU A 10 -13.64 -1.99 -7.51
C GLU A 10 -13.95 -1.64 -8.96
N GLN A 11 -14.70 -0.57 -9.20
CA GLN A 11 -15.00 -0.10 -10.56
C GLN A 11 -13.73 0.26 -11.34
N ALA A 12 -12.76 0.89 -10.68
CA ALA A 12 -11.49 1.23 -11.30
C ALA A 12 -10.68 -0.02 -11.68
N ASP A 13 -10.74 -1.06 -10.84
CA ASP A 13 -10.06 -2.32 -11.08
C ASP A 13 -10.73 -3.14 -12.20
N ILE A 14 -12.06 -3.20 -12.23
CA ILE A 14 -12.83 -3.84 -13.30
C ILE A 14 -12.50 -3.19 -14.64
N LEU A 15 -12.54 -1.86 -14.71
CA LEU A 15 -12.20 -1.14 -15.93
C LEU A 15 -10.75 -1.36 -16.36
N GLN A 16 -9.82 -1.32 -15.41
CA GLN A 16 -8.40 -1.55 -15.69
C GLN A 16 -8.16 -2.97 -16.19
N TYR A 17 -8.79 -3.98 -15.58
CA TYR A 17 -8.71 -5.37 -16.01
C TYR A 17 -9.27 -5.53 -17.43
N TYR A 18 -10.47 -5.02 -17.69
CA TYR A 18 -11.09 -5.06 -19.03
C TYR A 18 -10.19 -4.50 -20.12
N LEU A 19 -9.58 -3.33 -19.85
CA LEU A 19 -8.65 -2.71 -20.80
C LEU A 19 -7.40 -3.57 -21.03
N LEU A 20 -6.84 -4.19 -19.99
CA LEU A 20 -5.64 -5.02 -20.08
C LEU A 20 -5.90 -6.38 -20.76
N CYS A 21 -7.14 -6.86 -20.79
CA CYS A 21 -7.52 -8.09 -21.51
C CYS A 21 -7.51 -7.91 -23.03
N ASN A 22 -7.46 -6.68 -23.54
CA ASN A 22 -7.43 -6.41 -24.97
C ASN A 22 -6.00 -6.40 -25.50
N GLU A 23 -5.72 -7.17 -26.54
CA GLU A 23 -4.38 -7.30 -27.14
C GLU A 23 -3.80 -5.98 -27.68
N SER A 24 -4.67 -5.03 -28.05
CA SER A 24 -4.27 -3.70 -28.50
C SER A 24 -3.75 -2.81 -27.37
N VAL A 25 -4.02 -3.14 -26.11
CA VAL A 25 -3.65 -2.33 -24.94
C VAL A 25 -2.43 -2.92 -24.26
N LYS A 26 -1.31 -2.19 -24.30
CA LYS A 26 -0.07 -2.60 -23.61
C LYS A 26 -0.06 -2.25 -22.12
N LEU A 27 -0.67 -1.13 -21.76
CA LEU A 27 -0.72 -0.65 -20.39
C LEU A 27 -1.98 0.19 -20.20
N ALA A 28 -2.71 -0.10 -19.14
CA ALA A 28 -3.85 0.72 -18.71
C ALA A 28 -3.69 1.06 -17.23
N LYS A 29 -3.87 2.33 -16.91
CA LYS A 29 -3.88 2.82 -15.53
C LYS A 29 -5.09 3.71 -15.31
N VAL A 30 -5.98 3.28 -14.45
CA VAL A 30 -7.22 3.99 -14.14
C VAL A 30 -7.06 4.70 -12.79
N TYR A 31 -7.42 5.97 -12.73
CA TYR A 31 -7.36 6.81 -11.54
C TYR A 31 -8.78 7.01 -11.01
N ASP A 32 -9.07 6.40 -9.88
CA ASP A 32 -10.38 6.42 -9.21
C ASP A 32 -10.81 7.83 -8.78
N ARG A 33 -9.86 8.65 -8.26
CA ARG A 33 -10.15 10.00 -7.73
C ARG A 33 -10.47 11.02 -8.81
N THR A 34 -9.78 10.96 -9.94
CA THR A 34 -9.95 11.90 -11.06
C THR A 34 -10.86 11.35 -12.13
N CYS A 35 -11.23 10.06 -12.07
CA CYS A 35 -11.96 9.32 -13.08
C CYS A 35 -11.30 9.44 -14.47
N ASP A 36 -9.97 9.41 -14.49
CA ASP A 36 -9.17 9.42 -15.71
C ASP A 36 -8.58 8.03 -15.96
N ALA A 37 -8.45 7.64 -17.21
CA ALA A 37 -7.72 6.46 -17.63
C ALA A 37 -6.57 6.86 -18.55
N VAL A 38 -5.36 6.38 -18.23
CA VAL A 38 -4.19 6.50 -19.12
C VAL A 38 -3.97 5.15 -19.76
N ILE A 39 -4.07 5.12 -21.07
CA ILE A 39 -4.01 3.89 -21.87
C ILE A 39 -2.86 4.02 -22.86
N ASN A 40 -1.93 3.06 -22.82
CA ASN A 40 -0.90 2.91 -23.84
C ASN A 40 -1.32 1.76 -24.75
N TYR A 41 -1.56 2.05 -26.01
CA TYR A 41 -2.13 1.11 -26.98
C TYR A 41 -1.31 1.07 -28.27
N THR A 42 -1.51 0.01 -29.04
CA THR A 42 -0.92 -0.18 -30.37
C THR A 42 -2.07 -0.29 -31.37
N GLY A 43 -2.08 0.55 -32.42
CA GLY A 43 -3.17 0.59 -33.41
C GLY A 43 -3.93 1.90 -33.39
N ASP A 44 -5.16 1.88 -33.87
CA ASP A 44 -5.97 3.08 -34.01
C ASP A 44 -6.64 3.52 -32.69
N ARG A 45 -6.69 4.83 -32.51
CA ARG A 45 -7.35 5.47 -31.37
C ARG A 45 -8.85 5.17 -31.33
N GLU A 46 -9.48 5.03 -32.47
CA GLU A 46 -10.92 4.81 -32.60
C GLU A 46 -11.33 3.44 -32.02
N ASP A 47 -10.49 2.44 -32.18
CA ASP A 47 -10.72 1.12 -31.60
C ASP A 47 -10.76 1.15 -30.06
N VAL A 48 -9.84 1.92 -29.44
CA VAL A 48 -9.83 2.08 -27.98
C VAL A 48 -11.05 2.87 -27.49
N ILE A 49 -11.50 3.86 -28.29
CA ILE A 49 -12.71 4.63 -27.96
C ILE A 49 -13.95 3.71 -28.04
N ARG A 50 -14.03 2.86 -29.05
CA ARG A 50 -15.12 1.89 -29.21
C ARG A 50 -15.13 0.89 -28.07
N LEU A 51 -13.95 0.37 -27.69
CA LEU A 51 -13.77 -0.51 -26.55
C LEU A 51 -14.30 0.12 -25.25
N LEU A 52 -14.03 1.40 -25.04
CA LEU A 52 -14.55 2.13 -23.87
C LEU A 52 -16.05 2.41 -23.94
N GLN A 53 -16.63 2.56 -25.12
CA GLN A 53 -18.07 2.76 -25.31
C GLN A 53 -18.87 1.47 -25.08
N GLU A 54 -18.30 0.33 -25.43
CA GLU A 54 -18.91 -1.00 -25.23
C GLU A 54 -18.77 -1.50 -23.79
N PHE A 55 -17.94 -0.85 -22.99
CA PHE A 55 -17.70 -1.26 -21.61
C PHE A 55 -18.91 -1.04 -20.70
N HIS A 56 -19.31 -2.10 -20.02
CA HIS A 56 -20.34 -2.09 -18.96
C HIS A 56 -19.85 -2.88 -17.76
N TYR A 57 -19.93 -2.29 -16.58
CA TYR A 57 -19.46 -2.93 -15.32
C TYR A 57 -20.12 -4.28 -15.01
N GLN A 58 -21.34 -4.48 -15.47
CA GLN A 58 -22.13 -5.69 -15.19
C GLN A 58 -21.82 -6.87 -16.10
N THR A 59 -21.15 -6.60 -17.23
CA THR A 59 -20.84 -7.64 -18.25
C THR A 59 -19.46 -8.24 -18.11
N VAL A 60 -18.61 -7.65 -17.27
CA VAL A 60 -17.22 -8.08 -17.10
C VAL A 60 -17.11 -8.93 -15.85
N GLU A 61 -16.95 -10.24 -16.01
CA GLU A 61 -16.59 -11.14 -14.93
C GLU A 61 -15.08 -11.01 -14.65
N VAL A 62 -14.73 -10.39 -13.53
CA VAL A 62 -13.35 -10.27 -13.08
C VAL A 62 -13.07 -11.35 -12.05
N PRO A 63 -11.99 -12.12 -12.19
CA PRO A 63 -11.58 -13.08 -11.18
C PRO A 63 -11.41 -12.41 -9.81
N ALA A 64 -11.92 -13.05 -8.76
CA ALA A 64 -11.87 -12.52 -7.40
C ALA A 64 -10.42 -12.20 -6.94
N ASP A 65 -9.46 -12.96 -7.43
CA ASP A 65 -8.04 -12.78 -7.14
C ASP A 65 -7.51 -11.44 -7.67
N VAL A 66 -7.99 -10.98 -8.83
CA VAL A 66 -7.57 -9.69 -9.41
C VAL A 66 -8.09 -8.51 -8.59
N LEU A 67 -9.32 -8.60 -8.10
CA LEU A 67 -9.91 -7.58 -7.23
C LEU A 67 -9.21 -7.55 -5.86
N ALA A 68 -8.93 -8.71 -5.29
CA ALA A 68 -8.25 -8.82 -3.99
C ALA A 68 -6.80 -8.30 -4.03
N THR A 69 -6.11 -8.40 -5.18
CA THR A 69 -4.70 -8.02 -5.35
C THR A 69 -4.50 -6.63 -5.97
N SER A 70 -5.55 -5.84 -6.15
CA SER A 70 -5.45 -4.52 -6.79
C SER A 70 -4.55 -3.54 -6.02
N GLY A 71 -4.40 -3.74 -4.73
CA GLY A 71 -3.57 -2.92 -3.85
C GLY A 71 -4.07 -1.48 -3.66
N ARG A 72 -5.16 -1.07 -4.33
CA ARG A 72 -5.71 0.31 -4.25
C ARG A 72 -6.23 0.62 -2.86
N GLU A 73 -7.01 -0.29 -2.30
CA GLU A 73 -7.56 -0.15 -0.95
C GLU A 73 -6.45 -0.09 0.08
N VAL A 74 -5.46 -0.97 -0.04
CA VAL A 74 -4.27 -1.00 0.82
C VAL A 74 -3.52 0.33 0.73
N ASN A 75 -3.25 0.83 -0.49
CA ASN A 75 -2.58 2.11 -0.69
C ASN A 75 -3.37 3.27 -0.06
N ALA A 76 -4.70 3.30 -0.22
CA ALA A 76 -5.55 4.32 0.37
C ALA A 76 -5.51 4.29 1.91
N GLN A 77 -5.58 3.09 2.52
CA GLN A 77 -5.50 2.92 3.97
C GLN A 77 -4.16 3.43 4.54
N TYR A 78 -3.02 3.12 3.89
CA TYR A 78 -1.72 3.61 4.36
C TYR A 78 -1.53 5.10 4.14
N GLN A 79 -2.03 5.66 3.02
CA GLN A 79 -2.05 7.11 2.81
C GLN A 79 -2.87 7.83 3.90
N GLU A 80 -4.02 7.28 4.27
CA GLU A 80 -4.85 7.82 5.35
C GLU A 80 -4.15 7.73 6.72
N LYS A 81 -3.52 6.58 7.03
CA LYS A 81 -2.73 6.42 8.26
C LYS A 81 -1.59 7.44 8.34
N LEU A 82 -0.86 7.66 7.23
CA LEU A 82 0.21 8.67 7.16
C LEU A 82 -0.34 10.08 7.34
N PHE A 83 -1.40 10.41 6.61
CA PHE A 83 -2.04 11.72 6.71
C PHE A 83 -2.52 12.01 8.13
N ASN A 84 -3.24 11.09 8.73
CA ASN A 84 -3.75 11.22 10.09
C ASN A 84 -2.59 11.39 11.10
N LYS A 85 -1.49 10.65 10.93
CA LYS A 85 -0.31 10.78 11.81
C LYS A 85 0.35 12.15 11.68
N VAL A 86 0.48 12.67 10.47
CA VAL A 86 1.04 14.00 10.21
C VAL A 86 0.13 15.08 10.79
N VAL A 87 -1.17 15.03 10.47
CA VAL A 87 -2.15 15.99 11.00
C VAL A 87 -2.19 15.98 12.52
N PHE A 88 -2.22 14.80 13.13
CA PHE A 88 -2.23 14.68 14.59
C PHE A 88 -0.95 15.24 15.23
N HIS A 89 0.22 15.00 14.62
CA HIS A 89 1.49 15.56 15.12
C HIS A 89 1.49 17.09 15.14
N TYR A 90 1.09 17.72 14.03
CA TYR A 90 1.06 19.18 13.94
C TYR A 90 -0.08 19.78 14.75
N ALA A 91 -1.27 19.16 14.76
CA ALA A 91 -2.39 19.60 15.59
C ALA A 91 -2.03 19.58 17.08
N ARG A 92 -1.37 18.50 17.53
CA ARG A 92 -0.89 18.42 18.91
C ARG A 92 0.13 19.52 19.23
N LYS A 93 1.07 19.80 18.32
CA LYS A 93 2.09 20.81 18.52
C LYS A 93 1.49 22.23 18.60
N TRP A 94 0.36 22.48 17.91
CA TRP A 94 -0.28 23.79 17.83
C TRP A 94 -1.34 24.02 18.93
N PHE A 95 -2.12 22.99 19.25
CA PHE A 95 -3.26 23.13 20.16
C PHE A 95 -2.96 22.68 21.60
N LEU A 96 -1.94 21.86 21.83
CA LEU A 96 -1.68 21.35 23.17
C LEU A 96 -0.70 22.26 23.92
N PRO A 97 -1.06 22.75 25.13
CA PRO A 97 -0.15 23.47 25.98
C PRO A 97 1.05 22.58 26.38
N TYR A 98 2.20 23.22 26.58
CA TYR A 98 3.47 22.56 26.86
C TYR A 98 3.41 21.45 27.90
N PRO A 99 2.78 21.62 29.11
CA PRO A 99 2.79 20.58 30.14
C PRO A 99 2.02 19.31 29.71
N LEU A 100 0.94 19.45 28.98
CA LEU A 100 0.16 18.32 28.47
C LEU A 100 0.93 17.59 27.36
N ASN A 101 1.61 18.33 26.51
CA ASN A 101 2.47 17.76 25.45
C ASN A 101 3.65 17.00 26.06
N ALA A 102 4.27 17.53 27.13
CA ALA A 102 5.36 16.87 27.84
C ALA A 102 4.88 15.54 28.47
N CYS A 103 3.73 15.56 29.14
CA CYS A 103 3.13 14.36 29.74
C CYS A 103 2.84 13.28 28.68
N TYR A 104 2.17 13.67 27.59
CA TYR A 104 1.90 12.76 26.46
C TYR A 104 3.18 12.16 25.88
N THR A 105 4.20 13.00 25.63
CA THR A 105 5.47 12.56 25.07
C THR A 105 6.20 11.60 25.99
N SER A 106 6.19 11.86 27.30
CA SER A 106 6.78 10.97 28.31
C SER A 106 6.09 9.61 28.36
N VAL A 107 4.75 9.59 28.33
CA VAL A 107 4.01 8.32 28.32
C VAL A 107 4.29 7.53 27.04
N MET A 108 4.29 8.20 25.89
CA MET A 108 4.58 7.55 24.60
C MET A 108 6.02 7.06 24.49
N SER A 109 6.98 7.74 25.12
CA SER A 109 8.38 7.32 25.12
C SER A 109 8.60 5.98 25.81
N LEU A 110 7.77 5.64 26.80
CA LEU A 110 7.85 4.35 27.51
C LEU A 110 7.74 3.16 26.55
N LYS A 111 6.92 3.25 25.53
CA LYS A 111 6.77 2.20 24.50
C LYS A 111 8.11 1.93 23.79
N TYR A 112 8.79 2.99 23.37
CA TYR A 112 10.07 2.88 22.65
C TYR A 112 11.20 2.43 23.58
N ILE A 113 11.27 2.98 24.77
CA ILE A 113 12.25 2.59 25.80
C ILE A 113 12.09 1.11 26.13
N TRP A 114 10.84 0.64 26.30
CA TRP A 114 10.57 -0.78 26.60
C TRP A 114 10.99 -1.70 25.44
N LYS A 115 10.75 -1.27 24.19
CA LYS A 115 11.18 -2.01 22.99
C LYS A 115 12.72 -2.13 22.94
N GLY A 116 13.44 -1.05 23.26
CA GLY A 116 14.90 -1.07 23.35
C GLY A 116 15.44 -1.95 24.48
N ILE A 117 14.83 -1.90 25.67
CA ILE A 117 15.21 -2.77 26.79
C ILE A 117 15.01 -4.24 26.45
N LYS A 118 13.91 -4.62 25.80
CA LYS A 118 13.68 -5.99 25.33
C LYS A 118 14.78 -6.48 24.37
N CYS A 119 15.19 -5.64 23.42
CA CYS A 119 16.30 -5.96 22.52
C CYS A 119 17.62 -6.17 23.28
N LEU A 120 17.90 -5.32 24.25
CA LEU A 120 19.10 -5.43 25.09
C LEU A 120 19.09 -6.72 25.94
N TRP A 121 17.92 -7.08 26.49
CA TRP A 121 17.77 -8.35 27.23
C TRP A 121 17.96 -9.58 26.35
N ALA A 122 17.54 -9.49 25.09
CA ALA A 122 17.79 -10.53 24.09
C ALA A 122 19.25 -10.59 23.62
N ARG A 123 20.14 -9.76 24.19
CA ARG A 123 21.56 -9.58 23.81
C ARG A 123 21.76 -9.24 22.34
N LYS A 124 20.79 -8.55 21.74
CA LYS A 124 20.85 -8.05 20.38
C LYS A 124 20.93 -6.53 20.42
N ILE A 125 21.97 -5.98 19.79
CA ILE A 125 22.10 -4.53 19.59
C ILE A 125 21.53 -4.22 18.21
N GLU A 126 20.26 -3.84 18.20
CA GLU A 126 19.51 -3.50 16.99
C GLU A 126 19.03 -2.04 17.06
N VAL A 127 18.47 -1.53 15.96
CA VAL A 127 17.96 -0.16 15.84
C VAL A 127 17.07 0.29 17.02
N PRO A 128 16.17 -0.54 17.58
CA PRO A 128 15.35 -0.16 18.74
C PRO A 128 16.14 0.26 19.98
N VAL A 129 17.37 -0.20 20.16
CA VAL A 129 18.24 0.23 21.28
C VAL A 129 18.71 1.65 21.06
N LEU A 130 19.10 2.00 19.83
CA LEU A 130 19.50 3.35 19.46
C LEU A 130 18.33 4.33 19.64
N ASP A 131 17.16 3.97 19.16
CA ASP A 131 15.94 4.76 19.26
C ASP A 131 15.56 5.03 20.71
N ALA A 132 15.57 3.97 21.54
CA ALA A 132 15.30 4.08 22.97
C ALA A 132 16.29 4.98 23.68
N THR A 133 17.57 4.92 23.31
CA THR A 133 18.62 5.77 23.88
C THR A 133 18.41 7.24 23.49
N ALA A 134 18.16 7.51 22.20
CA ALA A 134 17.93 8.87 21.71
C ALA A 134 16.70 9.51 22.36
N ILE A 135 15.59 8.78 22.42
CA ILE A 135 14.34 9.23 23.05
C ILE A 135 14.52 9.39 24.56
N GLY A 136 15.16 8.41 25.23
CA GLY A 136 15.38 8.43 26.66
C GLY A 136 16.23 9.59 27.13
N VAL A 137 17.33 9.87 26.42
CA VAL A 137 18.22 11.03 26.71
C VAL A 137 17.47 12.36 26.48
N SER A 138 16.68 12.47 25.39
CA SER A 138 15.89 13.67 25.13
C SER A 138 14.86 13.95 26.23
N VAL A 139 14.15 12.91 26.68
CA VAL A 139 13.18 13.02 27.78
C VAL A 139 13.88 13.36 29.10
N ALA A 140 15.02 12.73 29.41
CA ALA A 140 15.78 12.99 30.62
C ALA A 140 16.32 14.44 30.70
N ARG A 141 16.60 15.04 29.52
CA ARG A 141 16.99 16.44 29.40
C ARG A 141 15.81 17.42 29.44
N GLY A 142 14.58 16.92 29.48
CA GLY A 142 13.37 17.75 29.38
C GLY A 142 13.08 18.27 27.97
N ASP A 143 13.78 17.77 26.94
CA ASP A 143 13.55 18.16 25.55
C ASP A 143 12.47 17.27 24.91
N PHE A 144 11.24 17.52 25.34
CA PHE A 144 10.06 16.77 24.84
C PHE A 144 9.75 17.06 23.36
N SER A 145 10.21 18.22 22.85
CA SER A 145 10.03 18.56 21.44
C SER A 145 10.86 17.65 20.54
N THR A 146 12.13 17.48 20.87
CA THR A 146 13.02 16.55 20.15
C THR A 146 12.57 15.11 20.29
N ALA A 147 12.25 14.65 21.51
CA ALA A 147 11.72 13.31 21.73
C ALA A 147 10.46 13.06 20.90
N GLY A 148 9.52 14.01 20.88
CA GLY A 148 8.29 13.93 20.09
C GLY A 148 8.52 13.88 18.58
N SER A 149 9.50 14.63 18.09
CA SER A 149 9.88 14.65 16.66
C SER A 149 10.54 13.33 16.24
N VAL A 150 11.43 12.79 17.07
CA VAL A 150 12.06 11.48 16.83
C VAL A 150 10.99 10.38 16.78
N MET A 151 10.11 10.31 17.79
CA MET A 151 9.01 9.32 17.81
C MET A 151 8.06 9.47 16.62
N PHE A 152 7.82 10.69 16.15
CA PHE A 152 7.02 10.95 14.96
C PHE A 152 7.67 10.38 13.71
N LEU A 153 8.97 10.65 13.50
CA LEU A 153 9.72 10.13 12.35
C LEU A 153 9.80 8.61 12.36
N LEU A 154 10.10 8.01 13.52
CA LEU A 154 10.10 6.55 13.68
C LEU A 154 8.75 5.94 13.33
N GLY A 155 7.68 6.55 13.82
CA GLY A 155 6.36 6.03 13.51
C GLY A 155 5.89 6.25 12.07
N ILE A 156 6.44 7.23 11.34
CA ILE A 156 6.26 7.32 9.88
C ILE A 156 7.05 6.19 9.22
N GLY A 157 8.29 5.97 9.65
CA GLY A 157 9.13 4.89 9.15
C GLY A 157 8.45 3.51 9.28
N GLU A 158 7.90 3.20 10.46
CA GLU A 158 7.15 1.96 10.69
C GLU A 158 5.97 1.79 9.73
N ILE A 159 5.19 2.86 9.45
CA ILE A 159 4.07 2.81 8.50
C ILE A 159 4.57 2.59 7.07
N LEU A 160 5.64 3.27 6.66
CA LEU A 160 6.21 3.13 5.32
C LEU A 160 6.82 1.74 5.11
N GLU A 161 7.50 1.19 6.12
CA GLU A 161 8.06 -0.16 6.09
C GLU A 161 6.95 -1.20 5.93
N GLU A 162 5.90 -1.12 6.76
CA GLU A 162 4.75 -2.02 6.68
C GLU A 162 4.06 -1.92 5.31
N TRP A 163 3.87 -0.69 4.80
CA TRP A 163 3.28 -0.46 3.48
C TRP A 163 4.12 -1.06 2.36
N THR A 164 5.43 -0.79 2.37
CA THR A 164 6.35 -1.30 1.35
C THR A 164 6.41 -2.82 1.37
N HIS A 165 6.49 -3.42 2.57
CA HIS A 165 6.48 -4.88 2.72
C HIS A 165 5.20 -5.49 2.14
N LYS A 166 4.04 -4.94 2.52
CA LYS A 166 2.74 -5.46 2.05
C LYS A 166 2.60 -5.31 0.55
N LYS A 167 2.97 -4.16 0.01
CA LYS A 167 2.96 -3.92 -1.44
C LYS A 167 3.90 -4.85 -2.20
N SER A 168 5.09 -5.11 -1.67
CA SER A 168 6.04 -6.03 -2.32
C SER A 168 5.52 -7.47 -2.34
N VAL A 169 4.85 -7.91 -1.28
CA VAL A 169 4.21 -9.25 -1.24
C VAL A 169 3.06 -9.33 -2.24
N ASP A 170 2.22 -8.29 -2.33
CA ASP A 170 1.10 -8.24 -3.27
C ASP A 170 1.60 -8.21 -4.73
N ASP A 171 2.62 -7.42 -5.03
CA ASP A 171 3.22 -7.34 -6.37
C ASP A 171 3.87 -8.68 -6.77
N LEU A 172 4.51 -9.37 -5.82
CA LEU A 172 5.09 -10.69 -6.05
C LEU A 172 4.00 -11.73 -6.31
N ALA A 173 2.97 -11.77 -5.48
CA ALA A 173 1.82 -12.67 -5.66
C ALA A 173 1.16 -12.47 -7.03
N ARG A 174 0.98 -11.21 -7.44
CA ARG A 174 0.42 -10.84 -8.74
C ARG A 174 1.31 -11.31 -9.90
N THR A 175 2.62 -11.12 -9.78
CA THR A 175 3.56 -11.56 -10.82
C THR A 175 3.59 -13.08 -10.95
N MET A 176 3.48 -13.79 -9.83
CA MET A 176 3.43 -15.26 -9.83
C MET A 176 2.12 -15.78 -10.39
N SER A 177 0.98 -15.17 -10.09
CA SER A 177 -0.34 -15.59 -10.60
C SER A 177 -0.49 -15.33 -12.11
N LEU A 178 0.11 -14.28 -12.64
CA LEU A 178 0.08 -13.96 -14.07
C LEU A 178 1.01 -14.86 -14.92
N ASN A 179 1.99 -15.51 -14.28
CA ASN A 179 2.99 -16.32 -14.99
C ASN A 179 2.65 -17.82 -15.08
N VAL A 180 1.52 -18.26 -14.54
CA VAL A 180 1.08 -19.66 -14.67
C VAL A 180 0.36 -19.84 -16.01
N SER A 181 1.08 -19.63 -17.09
CA SER A 181 0.56 -19.93 -18.45
C SER A 181 0.59 -21.42 -18.80
N LYS A 182 1.34 -22.24 -18.05
CA LYS A 182 1.48 -23.66 -18.28
C LYS A 182 1.55 -24.42 -16.97
N VAL A 183 0.80 -25.51 -16.86
CA VAL A 183 0.81 -26.44 -15.72
C VAL A 183 1.21 -27.84 -16.18
N TRP A 184 1.90 -28.57 -15.31
CA TRP A 184 2.17 -29.98 -15.54
C TRP A 184 0.94 -30.79 -15.19
N LEU A 185 0.31 -31.38 -16.19
CA LEU A 185 -0.76 -32.36 -15.99
C LEU A 185 -0.13 -33.72 -15.78
N LYS A 186 -0.29 -34.30 -14.60
CA LYS A 186 0.16 -35.66 -14.31
C LYS A 186 -0.95 -36.64 -14.67
N THR A 187 -0.74 -37.38 -15.74
CA THR A 187 -1.55 -38.54 -16.12
C THR A 187 -0.81 -39.80 -15.65
N GLU A 188 -1.49 -40.93 -15.50
CA GLU A 188 -0.93 -42.14 -14.87
C GLU A 188 0.43 -42.63 -15.45
N ASP A 189 0.77 -42.26 -16.70
CA ASP A 189 2.02 -42.70 -17.38
C ASP A 189 2.91 -41.55 -17.88
N GLN A 190 2.46 -40.29 -17.87
CA GLN A 190 3.26 -39.17 -18.42
C GLN A 190 2.91 -37.81 -17.77
N GLU A 191 3.94 -36.97 -17.64
CA GLU A 191 3.76 -35.55 -17.27
C GLU A 191 3.78 -34.69 -18.55
N VAL A 192 2.66 -34.03 -18.85
CA VAL A 192 2.51 -33.22 -20.06
C VAL A 192 2.30 -31.77 -19.67
N LEU A 193 3.09 -30.86 -20.26
CA LEU A 193 2.97 -29.43 -20.05
C LEU A 193 1.79 -28.90 -20.87
N VAL A 194 0.69 -28.53 -20.20
CA VAL A 194 -0.51 -28.00 -20.84
C VAL A 194 -0.73 -26.54 -20.48
N PRO A 195 -1.34 -25.73 -21.39
CA PRO A 195 -1.76 -24.37 -21.04
C PRO A 195 -2.79 -24.42 -19.92
N ALA A 196 -2.68 -23.51 -18.95
CA ALA A 196 -3.58 -23.42 -17.78
C ALA A 196 -5.04 -23.06 -18.13
N SER A 197 -5.30 -22.69 -19.39
CA SER A 197 -6.62 -22.25 -19.90
C SER A 197 -7.47 -23.38 -20.54
N LYS A 198 -7.22 -24.63 -20.17
CA LYS A 198 -8.08 -25.74 -20.62
C LYS A 198 -8.71 -26.45 -19.47
#